data_f16b1ab3f7a65483007876859cff4cf7
#
_entry.id   f16b1ab3f7a65483007876859cff4cf7
#
_cell.length_a   1.000
_cell.length_b   1.000
_cell.length_c   1.000
_cell.angle_alpha   90.00
_cell.angle_beta   90.00
_cell.angle_gamma   90.00
#
_symmetry.space_group_name_H-M   'P 1'
#
loop_
_entity.id
_entity.type
_entity.pdbx_description
1 polymer ?
#
loop_
_entity_poly.entity_id
_entity_poly.type
_entity_poly.pdbx_seq_one_letter_code
_entity_poly.pdbx_strand_id
1 'polypeptide(L)'
;MEYVTMNNGNKCPVIGIGTFMISPADAEVSVREALKMGYSCVDTAAAYQNERACGRGIKASGVAREDVFLSTKLWPSEYENENAVDETLERLGVDYVDLLYLHQPAGNWLAGYRMLEKAYKDGKIKAIGISNFEGKYIAELETKWEIAPQFIQVEAHPYFPQDELRKTLDKYGIRLMAWYPLGHGDKSLIEEPIFKTLGEKYGKSAPQIILRWHTQMGFVVIPGSKNVDHIKDNLDILDFKLTDDEMTEIAKLNKGVRYYNGTEEQLAGYAAWQPEYEKA
;
A
#
# COMPACT_ATOMS: atom_id res chain seq x y z
N MET A 1 -1.86 18.16 -0.87
CA MET A 1 -1.66 16.74 -0.42
C MET A 1 -1.55 16.70 1.09
N GLU A 2 -2.27 15.80 1.76
CA GLU A 2 -2.13 15.48 3.19
C GLU A 2 -1.07 14.38 3.37
N TYR A 3 -0.47 14.28 4.58
CA TYR A 3 0.61 13.32 4.87
C TYR A 3 0.40 12.66 6.23
N VAL A 4 0.80 11.39 6.35
CA VAL A 4 1.04 10.74 7.64
C VAL A 4 2.54 10.80 7.99
N THR A 5 2.85 10.97 9.28
CA THR A 5 4.25 10.90 9.75
C THR A 5 4.53 9.49 10.26
N MET A 6 5.59 8.88 9.75
CA MET A 6 6.09 7.56 10.15
C MET A 6 6.86 7.64 11.48
N ASN A 7 7.07 6.50 12.15
CA ASN A 7 7.80 6.43 13.42
C ASN A 7 9.29 6.82 13.31
N ASN A 8 9.85 6.88 12.10
CA ASN A 8 11.20 7.41 11.84
C ASN A 8 11.23 8.90 11.47
N GLY A 9 10.09 9.60 11.53
CA GLY A 9 9.96 11.04 11.24
C GLY A 9 9.73 11.39 9.77
N ASN A 10 9.92 10.47 8.83
CA ASN A 10 9.62 10.69 7.42
C ASN A 10 8.10 10.77 7.18
N LYS A 11 7.70 11.39 6.06
CA LYS A 11 6.29 11.59 5.69
C LYS A 11 5.92 10.75 4.48
N CYS A 12 4.69 10.20 4.51
CA CYS A 12 4.08 9.51 3.37
C CYS A 12 2.77 10.21 2.99
N PRO A 13 2.49 10.45 1.70
CA PRO A 13 1.20 10.96 1.24
C PRO A 13 0.07 10.01 1.66
N VAL A 14 -1.09 10.56 2.03
CA VAL A 14 -2.25 9.74 2.48
C VAL A 14 -2.92 8.96 1.36
N ILE A 15 -2.63 9.31 0.10
CA ILE A 15 -3.15 8.62 -1.08
C ILE A 15 -2.06 8.43 -2.13
N GLY A 16 -2.02 7.25 -2.74
CA GLY A 16 -1.14 6.87 -3.84
C GLY A 16 -1.88 6.13 -4.94
N ILE A 17 -1.20 5.91 -6.07
CA ILE A 17 -1.65 5.03 -7.15
C ILE A 17 -1.07 3.63 -6.92
N GLY A 18 -1.95 2.62 -6.80
CA GLY A 18 -1.56 1.20 -6.75
C GLY A 18 -1.55 0.59 -8.15
N THR A 19 -0.66 -0.37 -8.38
CA THR A 19 -0.48 -1.00 -9.71
C THR A 19 -0.77 -2.50 -9.73
N PHE A 20 -1.39 -3.05 -8.67
CA PHE A 20 -1.78 -4.45 -8.63
C PHE A 20 -2.77 -4.80 -9.75
N MET A 21 -2.54 -5.90 -10.46
CA MET A 21 -3.34 -6.38 -11.60
C MET A 21 -3.43 -5.39 -12.78
N ILE A 22 -2.48 -4.47 -12.89
CA ILE A 22 -2.36 -3.56 -14.03
C ILE A 22 -1.23 -4.07 -14.93
N SER A 23 -1.50 -4.21 -16.23
CA SER A 23 -0.48 -4.65 -17.19
C SER A 23 0.69 -3.66 -17.23
N PRO A 24 1.93 -4.07 -17.61
CA PRO A 24 3.06 -3.14 -17.71
C PRO A 24 2.75 -1.91 -18.56
N ALA A 25 2.12 -2.07 -19.72
CA ALA A 25 1.76 -0.94 -20.59
C ALA A 25 0.77 0.03 -19.93
N ASP A 26 -0.27 -0.50 -19.26
CA ASP A 26 -1.24 0.32 -18.55
C ASP A 26 -0.63 0.94 -17.29
N ALA A 27 0.27 0.25 -16.58
CA ALA A 27 0.93 0.74 -15.38
C ALA A 27 1.80 1.97 -15.68
N GLU A 28 2.58 1.93 -16.77
CA GLU A 28 3.36 3.08 -17.22
C GLU A 28 2.48 4.32 -17.45
N VAL A 29 1.35 4.15 -18.15
CA VAL A 29 0.40 5.22 -18.41
C VAL A 29 -0.26 5.72 -17.12
N SER A 30 -0.77 4.79 -16.29
CA SER A 30 -1.48 5.13 -15.05
C SER A 30 -0.58 5.90 -14.08
N VAL A 31 0.66 5.46 -13.89
CA VAL A 31 1.64 6.13 -13.02
C VAL A 31 1.99 7.51 -13.56
N ARG A 32 2.27 7.61 -14.87
CA ARG A 32 2.56 8.91 -15.50
C ARG A 32 1.43 9.91 -15.33
N GLU A 33 0.19 9.51 -15.64
CA GLU A 33 -0.96 10.41 -15.56
C GLU A 33 -1.32 10.75 -14.11
N ALA A 34 -1.24 9.78 -13.18
CA ALA A 34 -1.45 10.04 -11.76
C ALA A 34 -0.49 11.13 -11.23
N LEU A 35 0.81 10.99 -11.51
CA LEU A 35 1.81 11.97 -11.07
C LEU A 35 1.57 13.36 -11.70
N LYS A 36 1.21 13.43 -12.98
CA LYS A 36 0.82 14.70 -13.63
C LYS A 36 -0.42 15.36 -13.03
N MET A 37 -1.34 14.58 -12.46
CA MET A 37 -2.53 15.07 -11.77
C MET A 37 -2.26 15.52 -10.32
N GLY A 38 -1.05 15.31 -9.80
CA GLY A 38 -0.67 15.73 -8.46
C GLY A 38 -0.61 14.61 -7.42
N TYR A 39 -0.73 13.35 -7.82
CA TYR A 39 -0.27 12.25 -6.95
C TYR A 39 1.22 12.41 -6.67
N SER A 40 1.62 12.01 -5.48
CA SER A 40 3.03 11.95 -5.08
C SER A 40 3.40 10.63 -4.41
N CYS A 41 2.56 9.59 -4.54
CA CYS A 41 2.84 8.24 -4.05
C CYS A 41 2.50 7.21 -5.13
N VAL A 42 3.42 6.27 -5.36
CA VAL A 42 3.27 5.13 -6.27
C VAL A 42 3.58 3.86 -5.50
N ASP A 43 2.66 2.87 -5.54
CA ASP A 43 2.84 1.56 -4.91
C ASP A 43 2.81 0.45 -5.96
N THR A 44 3.87 -0.35 -6.00
CA THR A 44 4.02 -1.52 -6.86
C THR A 44 4.55 -2.72 -6.07
N ALA A 45 4.95 -3.79 -6.72
CA ALA A 45 5.61 -4.95 -6.14
C ALA A 45 6.32 -5.78 -7.21
N ALA A 46 7.35 -6.53 -6.82
CA ALA A 46 8.02 -7.51 -7.66
C ALA A 46 7.01 -8.52 -8.28
N ALA A 47 6.07 -9.01 -7.45
CA ALA A 47 5.04 -9.95 -7.88
C ALA A 47 4.04 -9.38 -8.90
N TYR A 48 3.95 -8.06 -9.08
CA TYR A 48 3.05 -7.45 -10.07
C TYR A 48 3.63 -7.44 -11.48
N GLN A 49 4.92 -7.74 -11.62
CA GLN A 49 5.63 -7.86 -12.91
C GLN A 49 5.59 -6.56 -13.74
N ASN A 50 5.47 -5.40 -13.08
CA ASN A 50 5.33 -4.10 -13.72
C ASN A 50 6.23 -3.00 -13.11
N GLU A 51 7.25 -3.38 -12.32
CA GLU A 51 8.17 -2.41 -11.69
C GLU A 51 8.92 -1.56 -12.73
N ARG A 52 9.41 -2.16 -13.83
CA ARG A 52 10.08 -1.42 -14.92
C ARG A 52 9.14 -0.40 -15.56
N ALA A 53 7.90 -0.78 -15.79
CA ALA A 53 6.88 0.10 -16.33
C ALA A 53 6.55 1.26 -15.36
N CYS A 54 6.48 0.98 -14.05
CA CYS A 54 6.30 2.04 -13.04
C CYS A 54 7.48 3.04 -13.07
N GLY A 55 8.72 2.55 -13.14
CA GLY A 55 9.91 3.40 -13.29
C GLY A 55 9.88 4.27 -14.53
N ARG A 56 9.49 3.70 -15.69
CA ARG A 56 9.29 4.48 -16.93
C ARG A 56 8.18 5.51 -16.79
N GLY A 57 7.06 5.16 -16.14
CA GLY A 57 5.94 6.07 -15.87
C GLY A 57 6.36 7.25 -14.99
N ILE A 58 7.14 7.02 -13.92
CA ILE A 58 7.70 8.07 -13.07
C ILE A 58 8.58 9.00 -13.92
N LYS A 59 9.53 8.45 -14.67
CA LYS A 59 10.41 9.24 -15.54
C LYS A 59 9.63 10.04 -16.58
N ALA A 60 8.63 9.44 -17.21
CA ALA A 60 7.82 10.09 -18.25
C ALA A 60 6.83 11.13 -17.69
N SER A 61 6.58 11.15 -16.38
CA SER A 61 5.74 12.17 -15.74
C SER A 61 6.41 13.55 -15.72
N GLY A 62 7.74 13.59 -15.69
CA GLY A 62 8.53 14.80 -15.50
C GLY A 62 8.60 15.30 -14.05
N VAL A 63 7.98 14.59 -13.10
CA VAL A 63 8.08 14.88 -11.66
C VAL A 63 9.45 14.43 -11.15
N ALA A 64 10.13 15.26 -10.35
CA ALA A 64 11.42 14.90 -9.79
C ALA A 64 11.30 13.68 -8.87
N ARG A 65 12.34 12.80 -8.86
CA ARG A 65 12.30 11.53 -8.10
C ARG A 65 12.10 11.77 -6.59
N GLU A 66 12.68 12.82 -6.06
CA GLU A 66 12.57 13.24 -4.66
C GLU A 66 11.17 13.72 -4.25
N ASP A 67 10.33 14.10 -5.21
CA ASP A 67 8.94 14.50 -4.99
C ASP A 67 7.96 13.30 -5.10
N VAL A 68 8.45 12.10 -5.41
CA VAL A 68 7.67 10.88 -5.52
C VAL A 68 8.00 9.94 -4.37
N PHE A 69 7.01 9.64 -3.53
CA PHE A 69 7.10 8.54 -2.57
C PHE A 69 6.86 7.22 -3.31
N LEU A 70 7.92 6.45 -3.53
CA LEU A 70 7.88 5.18 -4.25
C LEU A 70 7.95 4.01 -3.27
N SER A 71 6.94 3.14 -3.28
CA SER A 71 6.94 1.90 -2.52
C SER A 71 6.87 0.68 -3.43
N THR A 72 7.58 -0.37 -3.03
CA THR A 72 7.52 -1.69 -3.67
C THR A 72 7.71 -2.81 -2.65
N LYS A 73 7.67 -4.08 -3.09
CA LYS A 73 7.62 -5.24 -2.20
C LYS A 73 8.47 -6.37 -2.76
N LEU A 74 9.35 -6.93 -1.94
CA LEU A 74 10.05 -8.19 -2.24
C LEU A 74 9.08 -9.36 -2.12
N TRP A 75 9.17 -10.30 -3.05
CA TRP A 75 8.40 -11.53 -2.99
C TRP A 75 9.12 -12.60 -2.13
N PRO A 76 8.43 -13.56 -1.49
CA PRO A 76 9.06 -14.57 -0.63
C PRO A 76 10.24 -15.35 -1.22
N SER A 77 10.22 -15.64 -2.52
CA SER A 77 11.33 -16.31 -3.21
C SER A 77 12.62 -15.48 -3.30
N GLU A 78 12.53 -14.17 -3.03
CA GLU A 78 13.68 -13.24 -3.06
C GLU A 78 14.30 -13.01 -1.68
N TYR A 79 13.68 -13.49 -0.58
CA TYR A 79 14.10 -13.16 0.79
C TYR A 79 15.50 -13.69 1.18
N GLU A 80 16.04 -14.63 0.46
CA GLU A 80 17.40 -15.17 0.64
C GLU A 80 18.35 -14.76 -0.50
N ASN A 81 17.89 -13.92 -1.46
CA ASN A 81 18.73 -13.36 -2.51
C ASN A 81 19.39 -12.06 -2.00
N GLU A 82 20.68 -12.11 -1.70
CA GLU A 82 21.44 -10.95 -1.21
C GLU A 82 21.41 -9.73 -2.16
N ASN A 83 21.12 -9.93 -3.44
CA ASN A 83 21.02 -8.88 -4.45
C ASN A 83 19.59 -8.36 -4.66
N ALA A 84 18.56 -8.94 -4.01
CA ALA A 84 17.16 -8.63 -4.30
C ALA A 84 16.82 -7.14 -4.22
N VAL A 85 17.40 -6.40 -3.28
CA VAL A 85 17.20 -4.95 -3.16
C VAL A 85 17.80 -4.22 -4.36
N ASP A 86 19.02 -4.54 -4.76
CA ASP A 86 19.70 -3.89 -5.90
C ASP A 86 18.99 -4.23 -7.22
N GLU A 87 18.56 -5.46 -7.41
CA GLU A 87 17.77 -5.89 -8.56
C GLU A 87 16.42 -5.17 -8.63
N THR A 88 15.78 -4.93 -7.48
CA THR A 88 14.54 -4.15 -7.39
C THR A 88 14.78 -2.69 -7.81
N LEU A 89 15.83 -2.06 -7.32
CA LEU A 89 16.21 -0.69 -7.70
C LEU A 89 16.53 -0.60 -9.20
N GLU A 90 17.23 -1.60 -9.75
CA GLU A 90 17.51 -1.69 -11.18
C GLU A 90 16.22 -1.80 -12.00
N ARG A 91 15.28 -2.69 -11.61
CA ARG A 91 13.98 -2.83 -12.30
C ARG A 91 13.21 -1.51 -12.31
N LEU A 92 13.20 -0.78 -11.20
CA LEU A 92 12.54 0.52 -11.08
C LEU A 92 13.32 1.67 -11.74
N GLY A 93 14.62 1.47 -12.03
CA GLY A 93 15.49 2.50 -12.59
C GLY A 93 15.76 3.67 -11.64
N VAL A 94 15.94 3.39 -10.35
CA VAL A 94 16.13 4.38 -9.28
C VAL A 94 17.29 3.98 -8.35
N ASP A 95 17.87 4.96 -7.65
CA ASP A 95 18.96 4.73 -6.70
C ASP A 95 18.45 4.34 -5.29
N TYR A 96 17.20 4.65 -4.97
CA TYR A 96 16.55 4.32 -3.72
C TYR A 96 15.02 4.21 -3.87
N VAL A 97 14.37 3.54 -2.92
CA VAL A 97 12.92 3.60 -2.73
C VAL A 97 12.57 4.19 -1.36
N ASP A 98 11.41 4.83 -1.27
CA ASP A 98 10.96 5.45 -0.02
C ASP A 98 10.46 4.40 0.98
N LEU A 99 9.94 3.27 0.47
CA LEU A 99 9.43 2.20 1.31
C LEU A 99 9.57 0.86 0.59
N LEU A 100 10.20 -0.13 1.24
CA LEU A 100 10.32 -1.49 0.74
C LEU A 100 9.68 -2.46 1.73
N TYR A 101 8.76 -3.28 1.23
CA TYR A 101 8.04 -4.26 2.01
C TYR A 101 8.57 -5.69 1.84
N LEU A 102 8.42 -6.51 2.89
CA LEU A 102 8.20 -7.94 2.71
C LEU A 102 6.74 -8.14 2.31
N HIS A 103 6.49 -8.78 1.16
CA HIS A 103 5.15 -8.87 0.59
C HIS A 103 4.23 -9.84 1.33
N GLN A 104 4.80 -10.97 1.85
CA GLN A 104 4.05 -12.02 2.53
C GLN A 104 4.86 -12.58 3.70
N PRO A 105 4.21 -13.03 4.80
CA PRO A 105 4.85 -13.74 5.89
C PRO A 105 5.10 -15.23 5.51
N ALA A 106 5.85 -15.45 4.44
CA ALA A 106 6.09 -16.77 3.86
C ALA A 106 7.59 -16.97 3.60
N GLY A 107 8.01 -18.24 3.43
CA GLY A 107 9.42 -18.56 3.21
C GLY A 107 10.30 -18.11 4.40
N ASN A 108 11.55 -17.75 4.12
CA ASN A 108 12.48 -17.24 5.12
C ASN A 108 12.31 -15.71 5.32
N TRP A 109 11.12 -15.29 5.74
CA TRP A 109 10.80 -13.89 5.94
C TRP A 109 11.73 -13.18 6.96
N LEU A 110 12.33 -13.94 7.90
CA LEU A 110 13.28 -13.32 8.84
C LEU A 110 14.58 -12.92 8.14
N ALA A 111 15.10 -13.74 7.23
CA ALA A 111 16.23 -13.36 6.38
C ALA A 111 15.90 -12.13 5.54
N GLY A 112 14.72 -12.10 4.92
CA GLY A 112 14.22 -10.94 4.19
C GLY A 112 14.15 -9.68 5.07
N TYR A 113 13.66 -9.80 6.31
CA TYR A 113 13.59 -8.65 7.22
C TYR A 113 14.98 -8.10 7.58
N ARG A 114 15.96 -8.99 7.85
CA ARG A 114 17.36 -8.59 8.08
C ARG A 114 17.97 -7.87 6.87
N MET A 115 17.60 -8.34 5.66
CA MET A 115 18.00 -7.65 4.42
C MET A 115 17.41 -6.24 4.35
N LEU A 116 16.13 -6.04 4.70
CA LEU A 116 15.52 -4.70 4.74
C LEU A 116 16.19 -3.80 5.79
N GLU A 117 16.49 -4.32 6.99
CA GLU A 117 17.21 -3.56 8.02
C GLU A 117 18.59 -3.11 7.55
N LYS A 118 19.31 -3.99 6.82
CA LYS A 118 20.59 -3.65 6.21
C LYS A 118 20.41 -2.57 5.13
N ALA A 119 19.46 -2.76 4.20
CA ALA A 119 19.21 -1.79 3.13
C ALA A 119 18.78 -0.41 3.67
N TYR A 120 18.07 -0.36 4.79
CA TYR A 120 17.72 0.85 5.49
C TYR A 120 18.97 1.56 6.06
N LYS A 121 19.86 0.81 6.72
CA LYS A 121 21.14 1.34 7.24
C LYS A 121 22.04 1.82 6.11
N ASP A 122 22.05 1.15 4.97
CA ASP A 122 22.82 1.49 3.77
C ASP A 122 22.19 2.67 2.99
N GLY A 123 21.00 3.13 3.35
CA GLY A 123 20.31 4.26 2.71
C GLY A 123 19.64 3.92 1.36
N LYS A 124 19.61 2.64 0.96
CA LYS A 124 18.91 2.17 -0.25
C LYS A 124 17.40 2.24 -0.14
N ILE A 125 16.88 2.16 1.08
CA ILE A 125 15.47 2.34 1.39
C ILE A 125 15.31 3.37 2.52
N LYS A 126 14.23 4.16 2.49
CA LYS A 126 13.97 5.20 3.50
C LYS A 126 13.02 4.74 4.61
N ALA A 127 12.34 3.61 4.40
CA ALA A 127 11.45 2.98 5.37
C ALA A 127 11.35 1.48 5.12
N ILE A 128 11.11 0.73 6.20
CA ILE A 128 10.85 -0.72 6.18
C ILE A 128 9.35 -0.94 6.27
N GLY A 129 8.82 -1.79 5.41
CA GLY A 129 7.43 -2.23 5.45
C GLY A 129 7.27 -3.73 5.60
N ILE A 130 6.12 -4.13 6.08
CA ILE A 130 5.64 -5.52 6.09
C ILE A 130 4.24 -5.57 5.50
N SER A 131 3.90 -6.63 4.77
CA SER A 131 2.57 -6.79 4.20
C SER A 131 1.98 -8.14 4.58
N ASN A 132 0.75 -8.14 5.06
CA ASN A 132 0.02 -9.32 5.54
C ASN A 132 0.61 -10.00 6.79
N PHE A 133 1.50 -9.35 7.50
CA PHE A 133 2.05 -9.83 8.77
C PHE A 133 1.05 -9.57 9.91
N GLU A 134 0.05 -10.41 10.01
CA GLU A 134 -1.01 -10.29 11.03
C GLU A 134 -0.92 -11.44 12.05
N GLY A 135 -1.58 -11.30 13.20
CA GLY A 135 -1.67 -12.33 14.23
C GLY A 135 -0.29 -12.83 14.71
N LYS A 136 -0.03 -14.13 14.53
CA LYS A 136 1.23 -14.76 14.98
C LYS A 136 2.47 -14.18 14.30
N TYR A 137 2.36 -13.72 13.05
CA TYR A 137 3.53 -13.26 12.29
C TYR A 137 4.05 -11.90 12.79
N ILE A 138 3.16 -10.92 13.07
CA ILE A 138 3.61 -9.66 13.66
C ILE A 138 4.07 -9.88 15.10
N ALA A 139 3.40 -10.74 15.87
CA ALA A 139 3.79 -11.06 17.24
C ALA A 139 5.18 -11.74 17.30
N GLU A 140 5.50 -12.59 16.34
CA GLU A 140 6.83 -13.20 16.24
C GLU A 140 7.88 -12.17 15.80
N LEU A 141 7.59 -11.37 14.77
CA LEU A 141 8.50 -10.36 14.27
C LEU A 141 8.81 -9.31 15.35
N GLU A 142 7.80 -8.91 16.16
CA GLU A 142 7.97 -7.98 17.29
C GLU A 142 9.09 -8.38 18.25
N THR A 143 9.34 -9.67 18.40
CA THR A 143 10.42 -10.19 19.26
C THR A 143 11.79 -10.22 18.60
N LYS A 144 11.88 -9.92 17.29
CA LYS A 144 13.07 -10.17 16.47
C LYS A 144 13.62 -8.95 15.76
N TRP A 145 12.83 -7.91 15.48
CA TRP A 145 13.33 -6.74 14.77
C TRP A 145 14.37 -5.95 15.59
N GLU A 146 15.34 -5.38 14.91
CA GLU A 146 16.24 -4.36 15.45
C GLU A 146 15.66 -2.96 15.18
N ILE A 147 15.02 -2.80 14.04
CA ILE A 147 14.34 -1.59 13.60
C ILE A 147 12.88 -1.95 13.38
N ALA A 148 11.96 -1.36 14.15
CA ALA A 148 10.53 -1.56 13.95
C ALA A 148 10.10 -1.08 12.54
N PRO A 149 9.18 -1.77 11.86
CA PRO A 149 8.72 -1.33 10.55
C PRO A 149 8.00 0.02 10.66
N GLN A 150 8.06 0.81 9.61
CA GLN A 150 7.36 2.08 9.52
C GLN A 150 5.92 1.91 9.03
N PHE A 151 5.70 0.89 8.18
CA PHE A 151 4.40 0.59 7.61
C PHE A 151 4.04 -0.89 7.69
N ILE A 152 2.75 -1.15 7.86
CA ILE A 152 2.14 -2.41 7.48
C ILE A 152 1.13 -2.18 6.36
N GLN A 153 1.17 -3.02 5.31
CA GLN A 153 0.18 -2.99 4.24
C GLN A 153 -0.71 -4.23 4.35
N VAL A 154 -2.00 -4.01 4.62
CA VAL A 154 -2.99 -5.07 4.86
C VAL A 154 -4.34 -4.71 4.24
N GLU A 155 -5.19 -5.72 4.08
CA GLU A 155 -6.60 -5.49 3.77
C GLU A 155 -7.25 -4.62 4.84
N ALA A 156 -7.82 -3.49 4.43
CA ALA A 156 -8.63 -2.67 5.32
C ALA A 156 -9.71 -1.93 4.52
N HIS A 157 -10.94 -1.93 5.02
CA HIS A 157 -12.11 -1.28 4.45
C HIS A 157 -13.20 -1.17 5.54
N PRO A 158 -14.31 -0.44 5.32
CA PRO A 158 -15.33 -0.26 6.34
C PRO A 158 -15.94 -1.55 6.94
N TYR A 159 -15.95 -2.66 6.20
CA TYR A 159 -16.38 -3.97 6.73
C TYR A 159 -15.31 -4.67 7.58
N PHE A 160 -14.04 -4.23 7.46
CA PHE A 160 -12.88 -4.80 8.16
C PHE A 160 -11.82 -3.72 8.47
N PRO A 161 -12.03 -2.84 9.46
CA PRO A 161 -11.18 -1.68 9.74
C PRO A 161 -9.90 -2.00 10.53
N GLN A 162 -9.55 -3.28 10.73
CA GLN A 162 -8.34 -3.73 11.41
C GLN A 162 -8.22 -3.29 12.89
N ASP A 163 -9.32 -3.25 13.63
CA ASP A 163 -9.36 -2.69 14.99
C ASP A 163 -8.36 -3.36 15.95
N GLU A 164 -8.21 -4.69 15.88
CA GLU A 164 -7.28 -5.40 16.77
C GLU A 164 -5.81 -5.19 16.34
N LEU A 165 -5.53 -5.25 15.06
CA LEU A 165 -4.17 -5.01 14.55
C LEU A 165 -3.71 -3.58 14.91
N ARG A 166 -4.57 -2.60 14.77
CA ARG A 166 -4.26 -1.18 15.06
C ARG A 166 -3.75 -0.97 16.47
N LYS A 167 -4.27 -1.71 17.47
CA LYS A 167 -3.77 -1.63 18.86
C LYS A 167 -2.28 -1.99 18.96
N THR A 168 -1.85 -2.99 18.18
CA THR A 168 -0.43 -3.36 18.10
C THR A 168 0.38 -2.29 17.35
N LEU A 169 -0.17 -1.77 16.25
CA LEU A 169 0.51 -0.75 15.44
C LEU A 169 0.74 0.55 16.22
N ASP A 170 -0.26 0.99 16.98
CA ASP A 170 -0.20 2.22 17.78
C ASP A 170 0.92 2.17 18.82
N LYS A 171 1.18 0.99 19.41
CA LYS A 171 2.27 0.76 20.38
C LYS A 171 3.65 1.16 19.83
N TYR A 172 3.87 0.98 18.53
CA TYR A 172 5.15 1.22 17.86
C TYR A 172 5.12 2.40 16.87
N GLY A 173 3.99 3.07 16.75
CA GLY A 173 3.80 4.15 15.77
C GLY A 173 3.87 3.66 14.31
N ILE A 174 3.57 2.37 14.07
CA ILE A 174 3.52 1.79 12.73
C ILE A 174 2.28 2.30 12.01
N ARG A 175 2.41 2.75 10.77
CA ARG A 175 1.28 3.24 9.96
C ARG A 175 0.68 2.12 9.13
N LEU A 176 -0.62 2.20 8.86
CA LEU A 176 -1.35 1.25 8.03
C LEU A 176 -1.54 1.81 6.62
N MET A 177 -1.18 1.01 5.61
CA MET A 177 -1.54 1.25 4.22
C MET A 177 -2.58 0.21 3.81
N ALA A 178 -3.74 0.68 3.36
CA ALA A 178 -4.86 -0.21 3.02
C ALA A 178 -4.77 -0.67 1.56
N TRP A 179 -4.70 -1.99 1.34
CA TRP A 179 -5.03 -2.56 0.04
C TRP A 179 -6.50 -3.01 0.04
N TYR A 180 -7.11 -3.13 -1.13
CA TYR A 180 -8.56 -3.29 -1.33
C TYR A 180 -9.42 -2.27 -0.56
N PRO A 181 -9.06 -0.97 -0.57
CA PRO A 181 -9.80 0.02 0.21
C PRO A 181 -11.28 0.12 -0.17
N LEU A 182 -11.64 -0.30 -1.38
CA LEU A 182 -13.01 -0.33 -1.91
C LEU A 182 -13.64 -1.73 -1.86
N GLY A 183 -13.13 -2.66 -1.04
CA GLY A 183 -13.74 -3.98 -0.82
C GLY A 183 -13.55 -4.96 -1.98
N HIS A 184 -12.41 -4.94 -2.67
CA HIS A 184 -12.08 -5.91 -3.73
C HIS A 184 -13.14 -6.03 -4.84
N GLY A 185 -13.82 -4.93 -5.15
CA GLY A 185 -14.91 -4.91 -6.14
C GLY A 185 -16.25 -5.45 -5.60
N ASP A 186 -16.36 -5.69 -4.30
CA ASP A 186 -17.64 -5.98 -3.65
C ASP A 186 -18.57 -4.77 -3.75
N LYS A 187 -19.54 -4.89 -4.65
CA LYS A 187 -20.51 -3.81 -4.87
C LYS A 187 -21.33 -3.51 -3.61
N SER A 188 -21.52 -4.50 -2.73
CA SER A 188 -22.33 -4.31 -1.51
C SER A 188 -21.73 -3.25 -0.60
N LEU A 189 -20.40 -3.14 -0.52
CA LEU A 189 -19.74 -2.08 0.24
C LEU A 189 -19.99 -0.71 -0.38
N ILE A 190 -19.82 -0.58 -1.69
CA ILE A 190 -19.98 0.71 -2.39
C ILE A 190 -21.45 1.15 -2.39
N GLU A 191 -22.38 0.19 -2.42
CA GLU A 191 -23.83 0.41 -2.47
C GLU A 191 -24.46 0.61 -1.07
N GLU A 192 -23.68 0.55 0.02
CA GLU A 192 -24.20 0.85 1.37
C GLU A 192 -24.90 2.21 1.41
N PRO A 193 -26.13 2.31 1.95
CA PRO A 193 -26.93 3.54 1.89
C PRO A 193 -26.23 4.76 2.48
N ILE A 194 -25.39 4.58 3.49
CA ILE A 194 -24.66 5.67 4.14
C ILE A 194 -23.72 6.36 3.14
N PHE A 195 -23.02 5.62 2.28
CA PHE A 195 -22.10 6.24 1.32
C PHE A 195 -22.82 7.01 0.22
N LYS A 196 -24.04 6.58 -0.15
CA LYS A 196 -24.89 7.34 -1.05
C LYS A 196 -25.33 8.66 -0.40
N THR A 197 -25.84 8.60 0.83
CA THR A 197 -26.29 9.78 1.59
C THR A 197 -25.16 10.80 1.78
N LEU A 198 -23.99 10.33 2.18
CA LEU A 198 -22.82 11.19 2.35
C LEU A 198 -22.30 11.73 1.01
N GLY A 199 -22.35 10.90 -0.03
CA GLY A 199 -22.02 11.34 -1.39
C GLY A 199 -22.89 12.50 -1.84
N GLU A 200 -24.21 12.42 -1.66
CA GLU A 200 -25.16 13.52 -1.96
C GLU A 200 -24.83 14.78 -1.13
N LYS A 201 -24.51 14.61 0.16
CA LYS A 201 -24.17 15.73 1.05
C LYS A 201 -22.91 16.49 0.61
N TYR A 202 -21.87 15.77 0.21
CA TYR A 202 -20.56 16.34 -0.11
C TYR A 202 -20.34 16.56 -1.62
N GLY A 203 -21.27 16.14 -2.48
CA GLY A 203 -21.10 16.18 -3.94
C GLY A 203 -20.01 15.22 -4.42
N LYS A 204 -19.86 14.05 -3.77
CA LYS A 204 -18.82 13.05 -4.03
C LYS A 204 -19.44 11.68 -4.32
N SER A 205 -18.69 10.82 -4.99
CA SER A 205 -19.08 9.42 -5.19
C SER A 205 -18.86 8.59 -3.93
N ALA A 206 -19.54 7.44 -3.80
CA ALA A 206 -19.34 6.50 -2.71
C ALA A 206 -17.87 6.05 -2.56
N PRO A 207 -17.11 5.72 -3.64
CA PRO A 207 -15.68 5.46 -3.54
C PRO A 207 -14.89 6.63 -2.90
N GLN A 208 -15.17 7.87 -3.27
CA GLN A 208 -14.50 9.03 -2.69
C GLN A 208 -14.79 9.18 -1.19
N ILE A 209 -16.02 8.92 -0.74
CA ILE A 209 -16.38 8.91 0.69
C ILE A 209 -15.60 7.82 1.43
N ILE A 210 -15.52 6.60 0.86
CA ILE A 210 -14.79 5.47 1.47
C ILE A 210 -13.29 5.80 1.55
N LEU A 211 -12.69 6.34 0.49
CA LEU A 211 -11.27 6.72 0.49
C LEU A 211 -11.00 7.84 1.51
N ARG A 212 -11.90 8.82 1.63
CA ARG A 212 -11.79 9.88 2.64
C ARG A 212 -11.89 9.33 4.07
N TRP A 213 -12.81 8.39 4.30
CA TRP A 213 -12.89 7.69 5.58
C TRP A 213 -11.55 7.05 5.97
N HIS A 214 -10.89 6.34 5.04
CA HIS A 214 -9.58 5.75 5.32
C HIS A 214 -8.54 6.80 5.73
N THR A 215 -8.46 7.90 4.99
CA THR A 215 -7.45 8.94 5.30
C THR A 215 -7.72 9.59 6.64
N GLN A 216 -8.99 9.74 7.06
CA GLN A 216 -9.36 10.24 8.37
C GLN A 216 -9.16 9.21 9.49
N MET A 217 -9.16 7.91 9.18
CA MET A 217 -8.70 6.86 10.10
C MET A 217 -7.18 6.87 10.30
N GLY A 218 -6.44 7.73 9.58
CA GLY A 218 -4.98 7.79 9.59
C GLY A 218 -4.32 6.72 8.72
N PHE A 219 -5.07 6.10 7.81
CA PHE A 219 -4.55 5.12 6.86
C PHE A 219 -4.07 5.81 5.59
N VAL A 220 -3.09 5.19 4.94
CA VAL A 220 -2.74 5.49 3.56
C VAL A 220 -3.54 4.57 2.64
N VAL A 221 -4.05 5.07 1.52
CA VAL A 221 -4.80 4.29 0.54
C VAL A 221 -4.11 4.31 -0.82
N ILE A 222 -4.17 3.17 -1.51
CA ILE A 222 -3.53 2.98 -2.82
C ILE A 222 -4.50 2.40 -3.83
N PRO A 223 -5.63 3.10 -4.14
CA PRO A 223 -6.56 2.61 -5.16
C PRO A 223 -5.85 2.51 -6.51
N GLY A 224 -5.96 1.34 -7.16
CA GLY A 224 -5.45 1.12 -8.51
C GLY A 224 -6.52 1.42 -9.56
N SER A 225 -6.12 2.03 -10.67
CA SER A 225 -6.96 2.17 -11.86
C SER A 225 -6.12 2.38 -13.12
N LYS A 226 -6.59 1.83 -14.25
CA LYS A 226 -6.12 2.17 -15.59
C LYS A 226 -7.00 3.22 -16.28
N ASN A 227 -8.13 3.58 -15.67
CA ASN A 227 -9.01 4.63 -16.17
C ASN A 227 -8.58 5.97 -15.57
N VAL A 228 -8.21 6.89 -16.44
CA VAL A 228 -7.70 8.24 -16.09
C VAL A 228 -8.72 9.05 -15.30
N ASP A 229 -10.02 8.93 -15.61
CA ASP A 229 -11.08 9.62 -14.87
C ASP A 229 -11.20 9.08 -13.44
N HIS A 230 -11.11 7.76 -13.26
CA HIS A 230 -11.09 7.17 -11.91
C HIS A 230 -9.84 7.57 -11.12
N ILE A 231 -8.67 7.69 -11.77
CA ILE A 231 -7.45 8.17 -11.12
C ILE A 231 -7.67 9.59 -10.59
N LYS A 232 -8.27 10.46 -11.41
CA LYS A 232 -8.60 11.83 -11.03
C LYS A 232 -9.61 11.88 -9.88
N ASP A 233 -10.70 11.11 -9.98
CA ASP A 233 -11.76 11.09 -8.97
C ASP A 233 -11.22 10.57 -7.61
N ASN A 234 -10.38 9.55 -7.64
CA ASN A 234 -9.77 9.00 -6.41
C ASN A 234 -8.90 10.05 -5.68
N LEU A 235 -8.25 10.97 -6.39
CA LEU A 235 -7.46 12.04 -5.78
C LEU A 235 -8.33 13.14 -5.18
N ASP A 236 -9.53 13.33 -5.71
CA ASP A 236 -10.46 14.41 -5.33
C ASP A 236 -11.23 14.06 -4.03
N ILE A 237 -10.47 13.85 -2.95
CA ILE A 237 -10.98 13.46 -1.62
C ILE A 237 -10.47 14.36 -0.48
N LEU A 238 -9.63 15.35 -0.79
CA LEU A 238 -8.95 16.14 0.24
C LEU A 238 -9.59 17.51 0.48
N ASP A 239 -10.66 17.84 -0.25
CA ASP A 239 -11.38 19.11 -0.20
C ASP A 239 -12.58 19.10 0.76
N PHE A 240 -12.89 17.96 1.40
CA PHE A 240 -13.95 17.82 2.39
C PHE A 240 -13.49 16.99 3.58
N LYS A 241 -14.26 17.02 4.66
CA LYS A 241 -14.02 16.24 5.88
C LYS A 241 -15.33 15.63 6.38
N LEU A 242 -15.33 14.33 6.64
CA LEU A 242 -16.40 13.66 7.36
C LEU A 242 -16.41 14.11 8.81
N THR A 243 -17.58 14.33 9.38
CA THR A 243 -17.73 14.65 10.80
C THR A 243 -17.47 13.43 11.68
N ASP A 244 -17.24 13.65 12.98
CA ASP A 244 -17.01 12.56 13.93
C ASP A 244 -18.25 11.64 14.05
N ASP A 245 -19.47 12.21 13.94
CA ASP A 245 -20.72 11.44 13.91
C ASP A 245 -20.78 10.55 12.65
N GLU A 246 -20.41 11.07 11.48
CA GLU A 246 -20.37 10.31 10.23
C GLU A 246 -19.32 9.21 10.27
N MET A 247 -18.14 9.49 10.81
CA MET A 247 -17.11 8.46 11.05
C MET A 247 -17.63 7.36 11.98
N THR A 248 -18.39 7.73 13.03
CA THR A 248 -19.03 6.78 13.96
C THR A 248 -20.10 5.93 13.26
N GLU A 249 -20.93 6.54 12.40
CA GLU A 249 -21.93 5.79 11.64
C GLU A 249 -21.28 4.81 10.66
N ILE A 250 -20.22 5.21 9.95
CA ILE A 250 -19.47 4.30 9.07
C ILE A 250 -18.85 3.15 9.88
N ALA A 251 -18.34 3.42 11.09
CA ALA A 251 -17.76 2.37 11.93
C ALA A 251 -18.74 1.24 12.30
N LYS A 252 -20.06 1.49 12.27
CA LYS A 252 -21.08 0.45 12.47
C LYS A 252 -21.14 -0.58 11.35
N LEU A 253 -20.53 -0.30 10.20
CA LEU A 253 -20.42 -1.24 9.09
C LEU A 253 -19.41 -2.37 9.34
N ASN A 254 -18.61 -2.29 10.40
CA ASN A 254 -17.65 -3.33 10.73
C ASN A 254 -18.38 -4.66 10.96
N LYS A 255 -18.14 -5.61 10.06
CA LYS A 255 -18.73 -6.98 10.08
C LYS A 255 -17.67 -8.02 10.48
N GLY A 256 -16.41 -7.63 10.64
CA GLY A 256 -15.30 -8.56 10.80
C GLY A 256 -15.08 -9.46 9.57
N VAL A 257 -15.60 -9.07 8.41
CA VAL A 257 -15.54 -9.84 7.17
C VAL A 257 -14.40 -9.35 6.31
N ARG A 258 -13.48 -10.25 5.98
CA ARG A 258 -12.34 -10.02 5.10
C ARG A 258 -12.42 -10.91 3.87
N TYR A 259 -11.80 -10.47 2.78
CA TYR A 259 -11.75 -11.19 1.49
C TYR A 259 -10.51 -12.07 1.38
N TYR A 260 -9.42 -11.70 2.06
CA TYR A 260 -8.16 -12.43 2.04
C TYR A 260 -7.91 -13.15 3.36
N ASN A 261 -7.68 -14.46 3.27
CA ASN A 261 -7.25 -15.29 4.40
C ASN A 261 -5.99 -16.03 3.99
N GLY A 262 -4.82 -15.54 4.39
CA GLY A 262 -3.53 -16.18 4.11
C GLY A 262 -3.42 -17.53 4.85
N THR A 263 -3.94 -18.61 4.22
CA THR A 263 -3.78 -19.97 4.78
C THR A 263 -2.34 -20.45 4.68
N GLU A 264 -1.95 -21.39 5.54
CA GLU A 264 -0.59 -21.99 5.49
C GLU A 264 -0.28 -22.58 4.09
N GLU A 265 -1.28 -23.17 3.43
CA GLU A 265 -1.15 -23.70 2.07
C GLU A 265 -0.88 -22.58 1.04
N GLN A 266 -1.62 -21.47 1.12
CA GLN A 266 -1.37 -20.31 0.25
C GLN A 266 0.01 -19.71 0.49
N LEU A 267 0.44 -19.58 1.76
CA LEU A 267 1.75 -19.05 2.09
C LEU A 267 2.88 -19.98 1.61
N ALA A 268 2.72 -21.30 1.70
CA ALA A 268 3.66 -22.27 1.13
C ALA A 268 3.72 -22.13 -0.41
N GLY A 269 2.57 -21.94 -1.07
CA GLY A 269 2.51 -21.66 -2.50
C GLY A 269 3.22 -20.36 -2.89
N TYR A 270 3.07 -19.30 -2.10
CA TYR A 270 3.77 -18.03 -2.33
C TYR A 270 5.29 -18.17 -2.18
N ALA A 271 5.75 -18.96 -1.21
CA ALA A 271 7.17 -19.21 -1.02
C ALA A 271 7.80 -20.00 -2.18
N ALA A 272 7.03 -20.88 -2.82
CA ALA A 272 7.47 -21.69 -3.95
C ALA A 272 7.41 -20.98 -5.30
N TRP A 273 6.58 -19.95 -5.43
CA TRP A 273 6.40 -19.24 -6.70
C TRP A 273 7.47 -18.18 -6.92
N GLN A 274 7.98 -18.11 -8.15
CA GLN A 274 8.94 -17.08 -8.57
C GLN A 274 8.28 -16.17 -9.62
N PRO A 275 8.25 -14.84 -9.39
CA PRO A 275 7.74 -13.89 -10.37
C PRO A 275 8.57 -13.91 -11.67
N GLU A 276 7.89 -13.84 -12.80
CA GLU A 276 8.54 -13.57 -14.08
C GLU A 276 8.59 -12.05 -14.27
N TYR A 277 9.80 -11.49 -14.20
CA TYR A 277 9.95 -10.04 -14.33
C TYR A 277 9.82 -9.56 -15.75
N GLU A 278 9.32 -8.32 -15.92
CA GLU A 278 9.34 -7.63 -17.22
C GLU A 278 10.78 -7.57 -17.73
N LYS A 279 11.00 -8.02 -18.97
CA LYS A 279 12.33 -7.97 -19.61
C LYS A 279 12.76 -6.53 -19.85
N ALA A 280 14.07 -6.31 -19.83
CA ALA A 280 14.67 -4.99 -20.08
C ALA A 280 14.43 -4.51 -21.50
#